data_c38cc86c07685c8fe903c9588bad055c
#
_entry.id   c38cc86c07685c8fe903c9588bad055c
#
_cell.length_a   1.000
_cell.length_b   1.000
_cell.length_c   1.000
_cell.angle_alpha   90.00
_cell.angle_beta   90.00
_cell.angle_gamma   90.00
#
_symmetry.space_group_name_H-M   'P 1'
#
loop_
_entity.id
_entity.type
_entity.pdbx_description
1 polymer ?
#
loop_
_entity_poly.entity_id
_entity_poly.type
_entity_poly.pdbx_seq_one_letter_code
_entity_poly.pdbx_strand_id
1 'polypeptide(L)'
;MKIKNRWTRVVVLEQMVLASVFSFLFTLSSFLPANAQIRGSEIQVLVQPDHQDWTYKVGEKATFTVSVLKSGTLFDNVSIDLAAGPEMYQDVKKTTILKDGTMKLTGTMKQPVFYRVDVTAHVGGKDYKGACGAAFSPEKLQPSTVMPKDFSAFWQNTIAEARKTSLEPTKRLLPERCTKDVNVYEVSFQNLQSNYRTYGILCVPVKEGKYPALLRVPGAGVRPYGGDVWTASQGAITLEIGIHGIPVTMEQKVYDDVFNGALMGYWEFNMDDRDKHYYKRVIVGCIRALDYIAEFTPWNGQELGVTGSSQGGFLSLATAGLDQRVTFYAPVHAACCDHTNSLRGIACGWPHYFY
;
A
#
# COMPACT_ATOMS: atom_id res chain seq x y z
N MET A 1 -9.25 48.68 64.18
CA MET A 1 -10.12 48.68 62.98
C MET A 1 -9.26 48.72 61.70
N LYS A 2 -8.39 47.71 61.43
CA LYS A 2 -7.51 47.66 60.22
C LYS A 2 -7.29 46.28 59.60
N ILE A 3 -8.11 45.25 59.97
CA ILE A 3 -7.90 43.86 59.48
C ILE A 3 -8.95 43.47 58.43
N LYS A 4 -10.08 44.17 58.29
CA LYS A 4 -11.12 43.78 57.30
C LYS A 4 -10.78 44.09 55.82
N ASN A 5 -9.85 45.01 55.54
CA ASN A 5 -9.55 45.44 54.16
C ASN A 5 -8.49 44.54 53.43
N ARG A 6 -7.85 43.61 54.10
CA ARG A 6 -6.79 42.76 53.47
C ARG A 6 -7.37 41.53 52.81
N TRP A 7 -8.39 40.95 53.39
CA TRP A 7 -9.07 39.76 52.84
C TRP A 7 -9.92 40.06 51.60
N THR A 8 -10.59 41.19 51.57
CA THR A 8 -11.39 41.59 50.40
C THR A 8 -10.52 41.84 49.14
N ARG A 9 -9.30 42.38 49.32
CA ARG A 9 -8.35 42.58 48.20
C ARG A 9 -7.77 41.28 47.67
N VAL A 10 -7.51 40.30 48.51
CA VAL A 10 -6.99 38.97 48.09
C VAL A 10 -8.05 38.20 47.30
N VAL A 11 -9.30 38.17 47.75
CA VAL A 11 -10.40 37.49 47.07
C VAL A 11 -10.73 38.13 45.71
N VAL A 12 -10.67 39.47 45.62
CA VAL A 12 -10.89 40.18 44.35
C VAL A 12 -9.72 39.93 43.37
N LEU A 13 -8.47 39.86 43.88
CA LEU A 13 -7.33 39.55 43.02
C LEU A 13 -7.39 38.11 42.48
N GLU A 14 -7.76 37.12 43.31
CA GLU A 14 -7.94 35.72 42.89
C GLU A 14 -9.08 35.60 41.87
N GLN A 15 -10.19 36.28 42.05
CA GLN A 15 -11.28 36.26 41.06
C GLN A 15 -10.90 36.98 39.75
N MET A 16 -10.11 38.05 39.78
CA MET A 16 -9.61 38.71 38.59
C MET A 16 -8.55 37.86 37.85
N VAL A 17 -7.71 37.10 38.56
CA VAL A 17 -6.75 36.18 37.96
C VAL A 17 -7.49 34.95 37.35
N LEU A 18 -8.49 34.38 38.04
CA LEU A 18 -9.31 33.34 37.47
C LEU A 18 -10.08 33.77 36.23
N ALA A 19 -10.67 34.97 36.24
CA ALA A 19 -11.37 35.52 35.08
C ALA A 19 -10.44 35.80 33.90
N SER A 20 -9.20 36.23 34.15
CA SER A 20 -8.16 36.46 33.11
C SER A 20 -7.67 35.14 32.53
N VAL A 21 -7.48 34.11 33.36
CA VAL A 21 -7.07 32.77 32.91
C VAL A 21 -8.19 32.10 32.09
N PHE A 22 -9.45 32.25 32.52
CA PHE A 22 -10.62 31.77 31.75
C PHE A 22 -10.80 32.50 30.41
N SER A 23 -10.60 33.82 30.36
CA SER A 23 -10.62 34.59 29.11
C SER A 23 -9.47 34.23 28.20
N PHE A 24 -8.27 33.96 28.73
CA PHE A 24 -7.12 33.54 27.94
C PHE A 24 -7.27 32.12 27.40
N LEU A 25 -7.85 31.20 28.16
CA LEU A 25 -8.20 29.85 27.69
C LEU A 25 -9.29 29.89 26.63
N PHE A 26 -10.27 30.79 26.73
CA PHE A 26 -11.33 30.94 25.72
C PHE A 26 -10.81 31.57 24.41
N THR A 27 -9.83 32.47 24.48
CA THR A 27 -9.19 33.03 23.29
C THR A 27 -8.19 32.07 22.64
N LEU A 28 -7.52 31.18 23.39
CA LEU A 28 -6.70 30.11 22.82
C LEU A 28 -7.52 29.05 22.09
N SER A 29 -8.73 28.74 22.56
CA SER A 29 -9.62 27.78 21.87
C SER A 29 -10.15 28.32 20.52
N SER A 30 -10.14 29.64 20.32
CA SER A 30 -10.55 30.28 19.06
C SER A 30 -9.46 30.25 17.97
N PHE A 31 -8.22 29.91 18.33
CA PHE A 31 -7.08 29.77 17.38
C PHE A 31 -6.71 28.30 17.07
N LEU A 32 -7.43 27.32 17.61
CA LEU A 32 -7.31 25.98 17.10
C LEU A 32 -7.84 25.99 15.66
N PRO A 33 -7.04 25.58 14.66
CA PRO A 33 -7.57 25.45 13.31
C PRO A 33 -8.80 24.56 13.42
N ALA A 34 -9.95 25.07 13.00
CA ALA A 34 -11.12 24.24 12.82
C ALA A 34 -10.65 23.11 11.89
N ASN A 35 -10.52 21.89 12.41
CA ASN A 35 -10.27 20.74 11.56
C ASN A 35 -11.43 20.76 10.56
N ALA A 36 -11.13 21.15 9.32
CA ALA A 36 -12.11 21.13 8.27
C ALA A 36 -12.64 19.70 8.26
N GLN A 37 -13.86 19.50 8.69
CA GLN A 37 -14.52 18.21 8.50
C GLN A 37 -14.35 17.90 7.03
N ILE A 38 -13.70 16.77 6.72
CA ILE A 38 -13.69 16.25 5.36
C ILE A 38 -15.16 16.05 5.03
N ARG A 39 -15.73 17.02 4.32
CA ARG A 39 -17.11 16.88 3.82
C ARG A 39 -17.03 15.72 2.84
N GLY A 40 -17.66 14.61 3.17
CA GLY A 40 -17.92 13.56 2.19
C GLY A 40 -18.55 14.19 0.94
N SER A 41 -18.34 13.59 -0.22
CA SER A 41 -18.97 14.06 -1.45
C SER A 41 -20.45 14.27 -1.20
N GLU A 42 -21.00 15.41 -1.63
CA GLU A 42 -22.44 15.68 -1.56
C GLU A 42 -23.23 14.58 -2.27
N ILE A 43 -22.68 14.04 -3.36
CA ILE A 43 -23.23 12.90 -4.08
C ILE A 43 -22.43 11.65 -3.73
N GLN A 44 -23.15 10.58 -3.36
CA GLN A 44 -22.61 9.26 -3.06
C GLN A 44 -23.30 8.22 -3.93
N VAL A 45 -22.53 7.32 -4.50
CA VAL A 45 -23.03 6.15 -5.25
C VAL A 45 -22.71 4.91 -4.43
N LEU A 46 -23.74 4.25 -3.93
CA LEU A 46 -23.63 3.04 -3.12
C LEU A 46 -24.05 1.84 -3.95
N VAL A 47 -23.25 0.78 -3.89
CA VAL A 47 -23.55 -0.52 -4.47
C VAL A 47 -23.36 -1.56 -3.39
N GLN A 48 -24.42 -2.29 -3.04
CA GLN A 48 -24.40 -3.24 -1.91
C GLN A 48 -24.99 -4.58 -2.32
N PRO A 49 -24.31 -5.70 -2.02
CA PRO A 49 -24.87 -7.02 -2.22
C PRO A 49 -25.82 -7.37 -1.08
N ASP A 50 -26.69 -8.36 -1.29
CA ASP A 50 -27.63 -8.86 -0.27
C ASP A 50 -26.96 -9.76 0.78
N HIS A 51 -25.78 -10.30 0.54
CA HIS A 51 -24.99 -11.01 1.55
C HIS A 51 -23.97 -10.08 2.23
N GLN A 52 -23.93 -10.11 3.57
CA GLN A 52 -23.04 -9.27 4.36
C GLN A 52 -21.56 -9.63 4.21
N ASP A 53 -21.25 -10.89 3.97
CA ASP A 53 -19.88 -11.41 3.76
C ASP A 53 -19.45 -11.36 2.28
N TRP A 54 -20.36 -10.91 1.38
CA TRP A 54 -20.13 -10.77 -0.07
C TRP A 54 -19.79 -12.07 -0.77
N THR A 55 -20.11 -13.23 -0.16
CA THR A 55 -19.84 -14.56 -0.70
C THR A 55 -21.10 -15.27 -1.14
N TYR A 56 -20.99 -16.02 -2.22
CA TYR A 56 -22.08 -16.77 -2.87
C TYR A 56 -21.56 -18.13 -3.34
N LYS A 57 -22.44 -19.11 -3.43
CA LYS A 57 -22.12 -20.37 -4.11
C LYS A 57 -22.20 -20.19 -5.63
N VAL A 58 -21.40 -20.95 -6.37
CA VAL A 58 -21.56 -21.04 -7.82
C VAL A 58 -22.99 -21.44 -8.17
N GLY A 59 -23.62 -20.71 -9.09
CA GLY A 59 -25.04 -20.89 -9.47
C GLY A 59 -26.03 -20.15 -8.60
N GLU A 60 -25.65 -19.64 -7.44
CA GLU A 60 -26.50 -18.80 -6.60
C GLU A 60 -26.75 -17.45 -7.25
N LYS A 61 -27.84 -16.80 -6.86
CA LYS A 61 -28.24 -15.49 -7.38
C LYS A 61 -27.89 -14.42 -6.37
N ALA A 62 -26.88 -13.59 -6.68
CA ALA A 62 -26.56 -12.39 -5.93
C ALA A 62 -27.49 -11.25 -6.34
N THR A 63 -27.98 -10.48 -5.38
CA THR A 63 -28.79 -9.28 -5.62
C THR A 63 -28.03 -8.04 -5.15
N PHE A 64 -27.79 -7.10 -6.05
CA PHE A 64 -27.13 -5.84 -5.72
C PHE A 64 -28.14 -4.71 -5.70
N THR A 65 -28.10 -3.91 -4.65
CA THR A 65 -28.83 -2.66 -4.55
C THR A 65 -27.91 -1.50 -4.91
N VAL A 66 -28.26 -0.76 -5.93
CA VAL A 66 -27.59 0.49 -6.33
C VAL A 66 -28.41 1.65 -5.77
N SER A 67 -27.77 2.60 -5.13
CA SER A 67 -28.41 3.81 -4.59
C SER A 67 -27.54 5.03 -4.86
N VAL A 68 -28.14 6.11 -5.31
CA VAL A 68 -27.49 7.41 -5.44
C VAL A 68 -28.08 8.33 -4.37
N LEU A 69 -27.19 8.88 -3.52
CA LEU A 69 -27.58 9.78 -2.44
C LEU A 69 -27.08 11.19 -2.72
N LYS A 70 -27.89 12.18 -2.39
CA LYS A 70 -27.51 13.58 -2.27
C LYS A 70 -27.68 14.02 -0.83
N SER A 71 -26.59 14.42 -0.20
CA SER A 71 -26.59 14.84 1.23
C SER A 71 -27.25 13.80 2.16
N GLY A 72 -27.05 12.49 1.87
CA GLY A 72 -27.56 11.37 2.66
C GLY A 72 -28.99 10.93 2.34
N THR A 73 -29.68 11.57 1.38
CA THR A 73 -31.04 11.21 0.95
C THR A 73 -31.02 10.65 -0.47
N LEU A 74 -31.89 9.70 -0.80
CA LEU A 74 -32.03 9.18 -2.18
C LEU A 74 -32.28 10.34 -3.15
N PHE A 75 -31.54 10.30 -4.26
CA PHE A 75 -31.55 11.36 -5.27
C PHE A 75 -32.23 10.87 -6.56
N ASP A 76 -33.45 11.37 -6.77
CA ASP A 76 -34.34 10.94 -7.83
C ASP A 76 -33.89 11.41 -9.23
N ASN A 77 -34.36 10.69 -10.26
CA ASN A 77 -34.17 11.02 -11.68
C ASN A 77 -32.69 11.18 -12.10
N VAL A 78 -31.80 10.35 -11.53
CA VAL A 78 -30.37 10.37 -11.82
C VAL A 78 -30.04 9.43 -12.96
N SER A 79 -29.37 9.96 -13.99
CA SER A 79 -28.77 9.13 -15.05
C SER A 79 -27.56 8.39 -14.52
N ILE A 80 -27.49 7.08 -14.76
CA ILE A 80 -26.34 6.26 -14.44
C ILE A 80 -25.88 5.42 -15.61
N ASP A 81 -24.57 5.21 -15.71
CA ASP A 81 -23.96 4.10 -16.46
C ASP A 81 -23.65 2.97 -15.51
N LEU A 82 -24.03 1.75 -15.89
CA LEU A 82 -23.82 0.52 -15.13
C LEU A 82 -23.05 -0.48 -15.98
N ALA A 83 -21.99 -1.05 -15.42
CA ALA A 83 -21.31 -2.22 -15.93
C ALA A 83 -21.32 -3.32 -14.88
N ALA A 84 -21.65 -4.57 -15.26
CA ALA A 84 -21.71 -5.70 -14.35
C ALA A 84 -21.32 -7.00 -15.05
N GLY A 85 -20.70 -7.92 -14.31
CA GLY A 85 -20.24 -9.21 -14.84
C GLY A 85 -18.99 -9.71 -14.15
N PRO A 86 -18.30 -10.70 -14.73
CA PRO A 86 -17.02 -11.14 -14.24
C PRO A 86 -16.04 -9.96 -14.11
N GLU A 87 -15.24 -9.92 -13.04
CA GLU A 87 -14.28 -8.84 -12.85
C GLU A 87 -13.34 -8.71 -14.06
N MET A 88 -13.08 -7.47 -14.51
CA MET A 88 -12.38 -7.07 -15.76
C MET A 88 -13.12 -7.41 -17.05
N TYR A 89 -14.14 -8.25 -17.05
CA TYR A 89 -14.84 -8.74 -18.25
C TYR A 89 -16.36 -8.52 -18.15
N GLN A 90 -16.79 -7.36 -17.60
CA GLN A 90 -18.22 -7.06 -17.48
C GLN A 90 -18.90 -7.04 -18.85
N ASP A 91 -19.84 -7.95 -19.05
CA ASP A 91 -20.60 -8.17 -20.26
C ASP A 91 -21.96 -7.43 -20.26
N VAL A 92 -22.48 -7.09 -19.09
CA VAL A 92 -23.67 -6.26 -18.93
C VAL A 92 -23.27 -4.78 -18.89
N LYS A 93 -23.68 -4.01 -19.88
CA LYS A 93 -23.52 -2.55 -19.90
C LYS A 93 -24.85 -1.88 -20.17
N LYS A 94 -25.21 -0.89 -19.37
CA LYS A 94 -26.52 -0.23 -19.46
C LYS A 94 -26.44 1.21 -18.97
N THR A 95 -27.00 2.15 -19.74
CA THR A 95 -27.33 3.49 -19.29
C THR A 95 -28.82 3.52 -18.91
N THR A 96 -29.18 4.05 -17.76
CA THR A 96 -30.55 4.13 -17.27
C THR A 96 -30.76 5.31 -16.33
N ILE A 97 -32.01 5.65 -16.07
CA ILE A 97 -32.39 6.68 -15.09
C ILE A 97 -32.94 6.00 -13.84
N LEU A 98 -32.37 6.32 -12.69
CA LEU A 98 -32.90 5.93 -11.40
C LEU A 98 -34.05 6.89 -11.02
N LYS A 99 -35.29 6.49 -11.27
CA LYS A 99 -36.45 7.34 -10.99
C LYS A 99 -36.59 7.69 -9.51
N ASP A 100 -36.35 6.71 -8.64
CA ASP A 100 -36.49 6.82 -7.19
C ASP A 100 -35.10 6.79 -6.48
N GLY A 101 -34.04 7.14 -7.18
CA GLY A 101 -32.67 7.15 -6.65
C GLY A 101 -32.09 5.77 -6.34
N THR A 102 -32.80 4.67 -6.64
CA THR A 102 -32.35 3.31 -6.36
C THR A 102 -32.80 2.31 -7.42
N MET A 103 -32.09 1.19 -7.52
CA MET A 103 -32.48 0.01 -8.32
C MET A 103 -31.87 -1.26 -7.79
N LYS A 104 -32.43 -2.40 -8.17
CA LYS A 104 -31.82 -3.72 -7.94
C LYS A 104 -31.39 -4.34 -9.26
N LEU A 105 -30.25 -5.01 -9.25
CA LEU A 105 -29.82 -5.90 -10.31
C LEU A 105 -29.40 -7.23 -9.72
N THR A 106 -29.37 -8.26 -10.55
CA THR A 106 -28.99 -9.61 -10.13
C THR A 106 -27.88 -10.16 -11.01
N GLY A 107 -26.96 -10.88 -10.41
CA GLY A 107 -25.91 -11.62 -11.10
C GLY A 107 -25.77 -13.04 -10.61
N THR A 108 -25.22 -13.91 -11.42
CA THR A 108 -24.86 -15.28 -11.03
C THR A 108 -23.65 -15.73 -11.83
N MET A 109 -22.85 -16.63 -11.26
CA MET A 109 -21.67 -17.18 -11.93
C MET A 109 -21.75 -18.70 -12.02
N LYS A 110 -21.26 -19.25 -13.14
CA LYS A 110 -21.27 -20.70 -13.40
C LYS A 110 -19.96 -21.39 -12.96
N GLN A 111 -18.98 -20.61 -12.56
CA GLN A 111 -17.66 -21.07 -12.10
C GLN A 111 -17.16 -20.19 -10.97
N PRO A 112 -16.19 -20.66 -10.16
CA PRO A 112 -15.57 -19.85 -9.14
C PRO A 112 -14.91 -18.62 -9.76
N VAL A 113 -15.32 -17.40 -9.33
CA VAL A 113 -14.83 -16.13 -9.88
C VAL A 113 -15.39 -14.98 -9.06
N PHE A 114 -14.85 -13.77 -9.26
CA PHE A 114 -15.40 -12.54 -8.73
C PHE A 114 -16.34 -11.87 -9.73
N TYR A 115 -17.51 -11.47 -9.26
CA TYR A 115 -18.47 -10.65 -10.01
C TYR A 115 -18.34 -9.20 -9.58
N ARG A 116 -18.32 -8.28 -10.51
CA ARG A 116 -18.16 -6.85 -10.24
C ARG A 116 -19.31 -6.05 -10.79
N VAL A 117 -19.73 -5.04 -10.05
CA VAL A 117 -20.70 -4.03 -10.46
C VAL A 117 -20.05 -2.67 -10.31
N ASP A 118 -19.92 -1.94 -11.40
CA ASP A 118 -19.46 -0.56 -11.45
C ASP A 118 -20.62 0.34 -11.88
N VAL A 119 -20.78 1.46 -11.17
CA VAL A 119 -21.84 2.44 -11.43
C VAL A 119 -21.23 3.84 -11.49
N THR A 120 -21.57 4.59 -12.53
CA THR A 120 -21.21 6.01 -12.66
C THR A 120 -22.51 6.81 -12.69
N ALA A 121 -22.73 7.71 -11.74
CA ALA A 121 -23.85 8.64 -11.72
C ALA A 121 -23.46 10.00 -12.28
N HIS A 122 -24.27 10.55 -13.18
CA HIS A 122 -24.03 11.83 -13.86
C HIS A 122 -24.88 12.92 -13.19
N VAL A 123 -24.25 13.81 -12.42
CA VAL A 123 -24.96 14.87 -11.67
C VAL A 123 -24.25 16.21 -11.87
N GLY A 124 -25.01 17.22 -12.38
CA GLY A 124 -24.47 18.57 -12.54
C GLY A 124 -23.22 18.66 -13.42
N GLY A 125 -23.13 17.81 -14.46
CA GLY A 125 -21.98 17.75 -15.37
C GLY A 125 -20.73 17.09 -14.78
N LYS A 126 -20.87 16.37 -13.64
CA LYS A 126 -19.80 15.63 -12.99
C LYS A 126 -20.16 14.16 -12.83
N ASP A 127 -19.13 13.31 -12.83
CA ASP A 127 -19.25 11.87 -12.67
C ASP A 127 -18.92 11.47 -11.23
N TYR A 128 -19.81 10.65 -10.64
CA TYR A 128 -19.63 10.07 -9.32
C TYR A 128 -19.68 8.55 -9.43
N LYS A 129 -18.69 7.86 -8.87
CA LYS A 129 -18.51 6.42 -9.05
C LYS A 129 -18.78 5.65 -7.77
N GLY A 130 -19.40 4.48 -7.92
CA GLY A 130 -19.54 3.47 -6.89
C GLY A 130 -19.27 2.10 -7.49
N ALA A 131 -18.75 1.18 -6.68
CA ALA A 131 -18.47 -0.17 -7.12
C ALA A 131 -18.68 -1.17 -6.00
N CYS A 132 -18.97 -2.42 -6.37
CA CYS A 132 -19.04 -3.54 -5.46
C CYS A 132 -18.54 -4.81 -6.15
N GLY A 133 -17.92 -5.72 -5.38
CA GLY A 133 -17.60 -7.07 -5.79
C GLY A 133 -18.39 -8.10 -5.03
N ALA A 134 -18.56 -9.28 -5.62
CA ALA A 134 -19.10 -10.47 -4.96
C ALA A 134 -18.26 -11.68 -5.35
N ALA A 135 -17.92 -12.54 -4.39
CA ALA A 135 -17.10 -13.72 -4.60
C ALA A 135 -17.98 -14.97 -4.73
N PHE A 136 -17.87 -15.68 -5.84
CA PHE A 136 -18.58 -16.93 -6.07
C PHE A 136 -17.67 -18.13 -5.81
N SER A 137 -17.91 -18.83 -4.73
CA SER A 137 -17.12 -19.98 -4.24
C SER A 137 -15.61 -19.73 -4.29
N PRO A 138 -15.11 -18.63 -3.66
CA PRO A 138 -13.70 -18.24 -3.75
C PRO A 138 -12.76 -19.33 -3.22
N GLU A 139 -13.22 -20.17 -2.32
CA GLU A 139 -12.48 -21.32 -1.78
C GLU A 139 -12.19 -22.41 -2.82
N LYS A 140 -12.86 -22.36 -3.98
CA LYS A 140 -12.67 -23.30 -5.10
C LYS A 140 -11.85 -22.73 -6.25
N LEU A 141 -11.36 -21.50 -6.11
CA LEU A 141 -10.46 -20.94 -7.11
C LEU A 141 -9.18 -21.79 -7.20
N GLN A 142 -8.77 -22.06 -8.41
CA GLN A 142 -7.55 -22.82 -8.68
C GLN A 142 -6.56 -21.94 -9.43
N PRO A 143 -5.25 -22.04 -9.12
CA PRO A 143 -4.22 -21.36 -9.89
C PRO A 143 -4.34 -21.70 -11.38
N SER A 144 -4.06 -20.73 -12.25
CA SER A 144 -4.06 -20.96 -13.70
C SER A 144 -2.84 -21.75 -14.17
N THR A 145 -1.78 -21.75 -13.36
CA THR A 145 -0.51 -22.45 -13.64
C THR A 145 -0.10 -23.30 -12.45
N VAL A 146 0.73 -24.29 -12.70
CA VAL A 146 1.38 -25.09 -11.67
C VAL A 146 2.78 -24.57 -11.39
N MET A 147 3.23 -24.74 -10.15
CA MET A 147 4.60 -24.39 -9.77
C MET A 147 5.59 -25.23 -10.59
N PRO A 148 6.60 -24.59 -11.25
CA PRO A 148 7.64 -25.32 -11.98
C PRO A 148 8.36 -26.33 -11.09
N LYS A 149 8.68 -27.52 -11.63
CA LYS A 149 9.35 -28.59 -10.86
C LYS A 149 10.70 -28.17 -10.31
N ASP A 150 11.41 -27.26 -10.99
CA ASP A 150 12.71 -26.75 -10.62
C ASP A 150 12.66 -25.43 -9.83
N PHE A 151 11.48 -24.96 -9.43
CA PHE A 151 11.30 -23.66 -8.74
C PHE A 151 12.22 -23.51 -7.54
N SER A 152 12.22 -24.48 -6.63
CA SER A 152 13.04 -24.40 -5.41
C SER A 152 14.55 -24.42 -5.74
N ALA A 153 14.97 -25.32 -6.64
CA ALA A 153 16.37 -25.41 -7.05
C ALA A 153 16.84 -24.12 -7.76
N PHE A 154 16.01 -23.56 -8.63
CA PHE A 154 16.30 -22.30 -9.33
C PHE A 154 16.60 -21.17 -8.35
N TRP A 155 15.71 -20.94 -7.36
CA TRP A 155 15.89 -19.86 -6.41
C TRP A 155 17.01 -20.11 -5.41
N GLN A 156 17.14 -21.33 -4.88
CA GLN A 156 18.26 -21.70 -4.00
C GLN A 156 19.61 -21.47 -4.66
N ASN A 157 19.78 -21.95 -5.90
CA ASN A 157 21.02 -21.75 -6.65
C ASN A 157 21.26 -20.25 -6.95
N THR A 158 20.23 -19.52 -7.35
CA THR A 158 20.33 -18.08 -7.63
C THR A 158 20.77 -17.29 -6.39
N ILE A 159 20.18 -17.56 -5.24
CA ILE A 159 20.53 -16.89 -3.97
C ILE A 159 21.93 -17.29 -3.52
N ALA A 160 22.28 -18.57 -3.61
CA ALA A 160 23.62 -19.06 -3.25
C ALA A 160 24.70 -18.42 -4.13
N GLU A 161 24.43 -18.26 -5.43
CA GLU A 161 25.35 -17.60 -6.36
C GLU A 161 25.50 -16.11 -6.02
N ALA A 162 24.41 -15.42 -5.77
CA ALA A 162 24.42 -14.01 -5.36
C ALA A 162 25.23 -13.79 -4.06
N ARG A 163 25.16 -14.72 -3.11
CA ARG A 163 25.88 -14.66 -1.83
C ARG A 163 27.39 -14.87 -1.97
N LYS A 164 27.89 -15.37 -3.10
CA LYS A 164 29.33 -15.38 -3.39
C LYS A 164 29.91 -13.98 -3.63
N THR A 165 29.06 -13.04 -4.06
CA THR A 165 29.43 -11.64 -4.20
C THR A 165 29.37 -10.95 -2.84
N SER A 166 30.47 -10.36 -2.39
CA SER A 166 30.48 -9.54 -1.16
C SER A 166 29.46 -8.42 -1.23
N LEU A 167 28.82 -8.07 -0.12
CA LEU A 167 27.86 -6.96 -0.06
C LEU A 167 28.51 -5.60 -0.36
N GLU A 168 29.79 -5.40 -0.01
CA GLU A 168 30.50 -4.12 -0.15
C GLU A 168 29.61 -2.92 0.19
N PRO A 169 29.11 -2.84 1.43
CA PRO A 169 28.11 -1.87 1.78
C PRO A 169 28.68 -0.45 1.80
N THR A 170 27.85 0.51 1.39
CA THR A 170 28.10 1.93 1.69
C THR A 170 27.03 2.43 2.64
N LYS A 171 27.40 3.38 3.51
CA LYS A 171 26.49 3.98 4.50
C LYS A 171 26.82 5.45 4.68
N ARG A 172 25.90 6.33 4.35
CA ARG A 172 26.05 7.79 4.46
C ARG A 172 24.93 8.35 5.32
N LEU A 173 25.27 9.05 6.41
CA LEU A 173 24.28 9.73 7.25
C LEU A 173 23.58 10.84 6.45
N LEU A 174 22.28 11.00 6.69
CA LEU A 174 21.43 12.07 6.16
C LEU A 174 20.98 12.97 7.33
N PRO A 175 21.81 13.90 7.78
CA PRO A 175 21.54 14.68 9.00
C PRO A 175 20.20 15.42 8.94
N GLU A 176 19.82 15.88 7.76
CA GLU A 176 18.56 16.60 7.49
C GLU A 176 17.30 15.74 7.67
N ARG A 177 17.46 14.41 7.74
CA ARG A 177 16.37 13.44 7.94
C ARG A 177 16.40 12.80 9.33
N CYS A 178 17.48 13.00 10.09
CA CYS A 178 17.61 12.47 11.44
C CYS A 178 16.64 13.18 12.39
N THR A 179 16.22 12.45 13.42
CA THR A 179 15.47 13.00 14.55
C THR A 179 16.28 12.82 15.85
N LYS A 180 15.77 13.30 16.97
CA LYS A 180 16.41 13.04 18.28
C LYS A 180 16.45 11.52 18.63
N ASP A 181 15.55 10.73 18.05
CA ASP A 181 15.36 9.31 18.37
C ASP A 181 15.80 8.36 17.25
N VAL A 182 16.03 8.86 16.03
CA VAL A 182 16.31 8.02 14.85
C VAL A 182 17.42 8.62 13.99
N ASN A 183 18.45 7.83 13.71
CA ASN A 183 19.44 8.11 12.69
C ASN A 183 18.97 7.57 11.33
N VAL A 184 19.10 8.39 10.29
CA VAL A 184 18.71 8.05 8.92
C VAL A 184 19.93 8.03 8.02
N TYR A 185 20.08 6.95 7.25
CA TYR A 185 21.22 6.76 6.36
C TYR A 185 20.75 6.38 4.96
N GLU A 186 21.42 6.93 3.96
CA GLU A 186 21.43 6.30 2.65
C GLU A 186 22.41 5.14 2.66
N VAL A 187 21.98 3.99 2.14
CA VAL A 187 22.80 2.78 2.07
C VAL A 187 22.78 2.20 0.67
N SER A 188 23.86 1.49 0.30
CA SER A 188 23.82 0.64 -0.88
C SER A 188 24.68 -0.60 -0.67
N PHE A 189 24.36 -1.67 -1.39
CA PHE A 189 25.09 -2.94 -1.32
C PHE A 189 24.99 -3.70 -2.65
N GLN A 190 25.96 -4.59 -2.90
CA GLN A 190 25.96 -5.45 -4.08
C GLN A 190 24.76 -6.42 -4.05
N ASN A 191 24.19 -6.65 -5.22
CA ASN A 191 23.01 -7.48 -5.41
C ASN A 191 23.41 -8.86 -6.00
N LEU A 192 22.91 -9.18 -7.19
CA LEU A 192 23.08 -10.48 -7.84
C LEU A 192 24.53 -10.73 -8.27
N GLN A 193 25.23 -9.69 -8.67
CA GLN A 193 26.64 -9.75 -9.11
C GLN A 193 27.33 -8.41 -8.90
N SER A 194 28.64 -8.37 -9.05
CA SER A 194 29.43 -7.13 -8.98
C SER A 194 28.88 -6.05 -9.91
N ASN A 195 28.85 -4.81 -9.44
CA ASN A 195 28.30 -3.62 -10.11
C ASN A 195 26.77 -3.56 -10.21
N TYR A 196 26.05 -4.56 -9.72
CA TYR A 196 24.62 -4.48 -9.53
C TYR A 196 24.31 -4.09 -8.08
N ARG A 197 23.97 -2.84 -7.83
CA ARG A 197 23.70 -2.34 -6.47
C ARG A 197 22.21 -2.19 -6.20
N THR A 198 21.83 -2.46 -4.97
CA THR A 198 20.57 -2.04 -4.37
C THR A 198 20.84 -0.83 -3.49
N TYR A 199 20.01 0.18 -3.59
CA TYR A 199 20.07 1.39 -2.78
C TYR A 199 18.86 1.46 -1.86
N GLY A 200 19.00 2.08 -0.69
CA GLY A 200 17.89 2.22 0.24
C GLY A 200 18.12 3.28 1.31
N ILE A 201 17.10 3.52 2.09
CA ILE A 201 17.14 4.36 3.29
C ILE A 201 17.01 3.46 4.51
N LEU A 202 18.04 3.49 5.34
CA LEU A 202 18.10 2.78 6.61
C LEU A 202 17.78 3.76 7.74
N CYS A 203 16.81 3.44 8.58
CA CYS A 203 16.51 4.16 9.80
C CYS A 203 16.81 3.26 11.01
N VAL A 204 17.60 3.78 11.96
CA VAL A 204 18.04 3.04 13.14
C VAL A 204 17.78 3.90 14.38
N PRO A 205 17.20 3.34 15.46
CA PRO A 205 17.08 4.06 16.72
C PRO A 205 18.43 4.57 17.22
N VAL A 206 18.46 5.79 17.77
CA VAL A 206 19.70 6.40 18.32
C VAL A 206 20.15 5.69 19.57
N LYS A 207 19.19 5.24 20.41
CA LYS A 207 19.48 4.52 21.64
C LYS A 207 20.22 3.21 21.31
N GLU A 208 21.28 2.94 22.03
CA GLU A 208 21.99 1.65 21.90
C GLU A 208 21.09 0.48 22.26
N GLY A 209 21.18 -0.60 21.50
CA GLY A 209 20.37 -1.79 21.71
C GLY A 209 20.35 -2.73 20.51
N LYS A 210 19.62 -3.82 20.66
CA LYS A 210 19.26 -4.74 19.57
C LYS A 210 17.76 -4.62 19.31
N TYR A 211 17.37 -4.59 18.05
CA TYR A 211 16.03 -4.22 17.63
C TYR A 211 15.43 -5.23 16.65
N PRO A 212 14.11 -5.41 16.64
CA PRO A 212 13.43 -6.02 15.51
C PRO A 212 13.71 -5.22 14.23
N ALA A 213 13.64 -5.85 13.08
CA ALA A 213 13.89 -5.19 11.80
C ALA A 213 12.72 -5.38 10.82
N LEU A 214 12.49 -4.37 9.98
CA LEU A 214 11.48 -4.35 8.97
C LEU A 214 12.08 -3.92 7.62
N LEU A 215 12.06 -4.82 6.64
CA LEU A 215 12.34 -4.50 5.24
C LEU A 215 11.07 -3.95 4.59
N ARG A 216 11.16 -2.78 3.97
CA ARG A 216 10.11 -2.18 3.16
C ARG A 216 10.46 -2.28 1.68
N VAL A 217 9.61 -2.94 0.93
CA VAL A 217 9.79 -3.16 -0.51
C VAL A 217 8.77 -2.35 -1.31
N PRO A 218 9.16 -1.74 -2.46
CA PRO A 218 8.36 -0.70 -3.09
C PRO A 218 7.24 -1.25 -3.98
N GLY A 219 6.16 -0.49 -4.05
CA GLY A 219 5.19 -0.57 -5.14
C GLY A 219 5.80 -0.17 -6.48
N ALA A 220 5.07 -0.38 -7.58
CA ALA A 220 5.54 -0.04 -8.92
C ALA A 220 5.81 1.45 -9.10
N GLY A 221 6.78 1.77 -9.96
CA GLY A 221 7.21 3.13 -10.29
C GLY A 221 8.65 3.42 -9.88
N VAL A 222 9.22 4.48 -10.44
CA VAL A 222 10.58 4.95 -10.21
C VAL A 222 10.49 6.26 -9.41
N ARG A 223 11.07 6.31 -8.22
CA ARG A 223 10.89 7.46 -7.30
C ARG A 223 12.00 7.53 -6.26
N PRO A 224 12.15 8.68 -5.57
CA PRO A 224 12.97 8.75 -4.36
C PRO A 224 12.28 8.08 -3.19
N TYR A 225 13.05 7.76 -2.13
CA TYR A 225 12.55 7.17 -0.90
C TYR A 225 12.90 8.01 0.31
N GLY A 226 12.01 8.04 1.29
CA GLY A 226 12.15 8.84 2.52
C GLY A 226 12.72 8.06 3.69
N GLY A 227 12.51 6.76 3.72
CA GLY A 227 12.69 5.90 4.88
C GLY A 227 11.50 5.93 5.85
N ASP A 228 11.35 4.90 6.64
CA ASP A 228 10.27 4.79 7.64
C ASP A 228 10.78 5.21 9.02
N VAL A 229 10.93 6.51 9.21
CA VAL A 229 11.36 7.11 10.47
C VAL A 229 10.33 6.87 11.59
N TRP A 230 9.04 6.82 11.23
CA TRP A 230 8.00 6.62 12.23
C TRP A 230 8.11 5.23 12.90
N THR A 231 8.18 4.15 12.12
CA THR A 231 8.35 2.80 12.66
C THR A 231 9.67 2.68 13.42
N ALA A 232 10.74 3.32 12.93
CA ALA A 232 12.03 3.31 13.62
C ALA A 232 11.96 4.04 14.97
N SER A 233 11.19 5.10 15.10
CA SER A 233 10.98 5.80 16.37
C SER A 233 10.23 4.96 17.41
N GLN A 234 9.52 3.91 16.98
CA GLN A 234 8.85 2.95 17.86
C GLN A 234 9.78 1.80 18.32
N GLY A 235 11.08 1.86 17.99
CA GLY A 235 12.05 0.87 18.44
C GLY A 235 12.29 -0.29 17.48
N ALA A 236 12.22 -0.05 16.17
CA ALA A 236 12.59 -1.02 15.14
C ALA A 236 13.68 -0.45 14.22
N ILE A 237 14.41 -1.32 13.54
CA ILE A 237 15.23 -0.95 12.38
C ILE A 237 14.31 -1.00 11.16
N THR A 238 14.36 0.01 10.29
CA THR A 238 13.66 -0.06 9.00
C THR A 238 14.64 0.14 7.86
N LEU A 239 14.53 -0.67 6.82
CA LEU A 239 15.26 -0.54 5.57
C LEU A 239 14.25 -0.45 4.42
N GLU A 240 14.11 0.72 3.82
CA GLU A 240 13.30 0.93 2.62
C GLU A 240 14.20 0.91 1.39
N ILE A 241 13.99 -0.01 0.46
CA ILE A 241 14.86 -0.18 -0.71
C ILE A 241 14.24 0.32 -2.00
N GLY A 242 15.08 0.80 -2.92
CA GLY A 242 14.76 0.96 -4.34
C GLY A 242 15.18 -0.28 -5.12
N ILE A 243 14.45 -0.60 -6.19
CA ILE A 243 14.66 -1.84 -6.97
C ILE A 243 15.36 -1.63 -8.32
N HIS A 244 15.62 -0.38 -8.68
CA HIS A 244 16.07 -0.03 -10.03
C HIS A 244 17.60 0.07 -10.18
N GLY A 245 18.36 -0.09 -9.08
CA GLY A 245 19.81 -0.01 -9.10
C GLY A 245 20.34 1.42 -9.25
N ILE A 246 19.55 2.41 -8.88
CA ILE A 246 19.91 3.83 -8.87
C ILE A 246 19.76 4.41 -7.46
N PRO A 247 20.55 5.44 -7.09
CA PRO A 247 20.42 6.10 -5.80
C PRO A 247 18.98 6.54 -5.51
N VAL A 248 18.60 6.59 -4.25
CA VAL A 248 17.21 6.82 -3.83
C VAL A 248 16.96 8.22 -3.24
N THR A 249 17.97 9.10 -3.33
CA THR A 249 17.95 10.45 -2.76
C THR A 249 18.17 11.56 -3.78
N MET A 250 18.07 11.25 -5.09
CA MET A 250 18.19 12.22 -6.16
C MET A 250 16.92 13.09 -6.29
N GLU A 251 17.00 14.12 -7.12
CA GLU A 251 15.85 15.00 -7.41
C GLU A 251 14.75 14.23 -8.17
N GLN A 252 13.49 14.58 -7.93
CA GLN A 252 12.32 13.94 -8.53
C GLN A 252 12.42 13.86 -10.06
N LYS A 253 12.90 14.93 -10.70
CA LYS A 253 13.04 14.99 -12.16
C LYS A 253 13.90 13.85 -12.74
N VAL A 254 14.95 13.43 -12.05
CA VAL A 254 15.80 12.31 -12.50
C VAL A 254 14.97 11.02 -12.58
N TYR A 255 14.12 10.77 -11.58
CA TYR A 255 13.27 9.59 -11.58
C TYR A 255 12.20 9.65 -12.67
N ASP A 256 11.60 10.83 -12.89
CA ASP A 256 10.61 11.04 -13.94
C ASP A 256 11.22 10.79 -15.32
N ASP A 257 12.42 11.32 -15.58
CA ASP A 257 13.14 11.13 -16.85
C ASP A 257 13.50 9.65 -17.08
N VAL A 258 13.97 8.96 -16.03
CA VAL A 258 14.33 7.53 -16.11
C VAL A 258 13.08 6.66 -16.29
N PHE A 259 11.98 6.97 -15.61
CA PHE A 259 10.72 6.23 -15.73
C PHE A 259 10.11 6.38 -17.13
N ASN A 260 10.12 7.60 -17.69
CA ASN A 260 9.61 7.87 -19.04
C ASN A 260 10.59 7.49 -20.17
N GLY A 261 11.80 7.05 -19.81
CA GLY A 261 12.86 6.63 -20.72
C GLY A 261 13.32 5.20 -20.50
N ALA A 262 14.52 5.06 -19.92
CA ALA A 262 15.23 3.77 -19.81
C ALA A 262 14.51 2.70 -18.96
N LEU A 263 13.61 3.08 -18.07
CA LEU A 263 12.84 2.15 -17.24
C LEU A 263 11.35 2.12 -17.60
N MET A 264 10.94 2.70 -18.73
CA MET A 264 9.56 2.57 -19.18
C MET A 264 9.25 1.09 -19.46
N GLY A 265 8.17 0.56 -18.86
CA GLY A 265 7.79 -0.85 -19.02
C GLY A 265 8.79 -1.84 -18.40
N TYR A 266 9.58 -1.45 -17.39
CA TYR A 266 10.62 -2.30 -16.78
C TYR A 266 10.10 -3.67 -16.33
N TRP A 267 8.82 -3.79 -16.03
CA TRP A 267 8.19 -5.05 -15.62
C TRP A 267 8.10 -6.09 -16.75
N GLU A 268 8.33 -5.68 -17.99
CA GLU A 268 8.36 -6.53 -19.18
C GLU A 268 9.79 -6.89 -19.64
N PHE A 269 10.83 -6.33 -19.00
CA PHE A 269 12.19 -6.53 -19.45
C PHE A 269 12.62 -8.00 -19.36
N ASN A 270 12.97 -8.56 -20.52
CA ASN A 270 13.40 -9.95 -20.71
C ASN A 270 12.36 -10.98 -20.20
N MET A 271 11.07 -10.76 -20.48
CA MET A 271 10.00 -11.70 -20.11
C MET A 271 10.16 -13.10 -20.71
N ASP A 272 10.87 -13.20 -21.84
CA ASP A 272 11.14 -14.44 -22.57
C ASP A 272 12.31 -15.25 -21.98
N ASP A 273 13.05 -14.72 -21.02
CA ASP A 273 14.21 -15.37 -20.42
C ASP A 273 14.18 -15.23 -18.87
N ARG A 274 13.80 -16.30 -18.18
CA ARG A 274 13.73 -16.28 -16.70
C ARG A 274 15.06 -15.95 -16.03
N ASP A 275 16.20 -16.24 -16.69
CA ASP A 275 17.53 -15.97 -16.14
C ASP A 275 17.91 -14.50 -16.23
N LYS A 276 17.34 -13.77 -17.19
CA LYS A 276 17.55 -12.33 -17.39
C LYS A 276 16.37 -11.48 -16.99
N HIS A 277 15.23 -12.09 -16.66
CA HIS A 277 14.00 -11.38 -16.29
C HIS A 277 14.26 -10.35 -15.19
N TYR A 278 13.71 -9.16 -15.37
CA TYR A 278 13.94 -8.03 -14.48
C TYR A 278 13.72 -8.35 -13.01
N TYR A 279 12.62 -9.05 -12.67
CA TYR A 279 12.30 -9.40 -11.30
C TYR A 279 13.21 -10.43 -10.66
N LYS A 280 14.01 -11.19 -11.43
CA LYS A 280 15.01 -12.09 -10.84
C LYS A 280 15.99 -11.30 -9.97
N ARG A 281 16.58 -10.23 -10.53
CA ARG A 281 17.52 -9.38 -9.77
C ARG A 281 16.83 -8.57 -8.67
N VAL A 282 15.55 -8.17 -8.88
CA VAL A 282 14.77 -7.44 -7.87
C VAL A 282 14.53 -8.30 -6.64
N ILE A 283 14.08 -9.53 -6.83
CA ILE A 283 13.84 -10.48 -5.73
C ILE A 283 15.15 -10.80 -5.01
N VAL A 284 16.25 -11.04 -5.75
CA VAL A 284 17.57 -11.22 -5.13
C VAL A 284 17.98 -9.98 -4.34
N GLY A 285 17.70 -8.77 -4.84
CA GLY A 285 17.95 -7.52 -4.13
C GLY A 285 17.20 -7.45 -2.78
N CYS A 286 15.98 -7.96 -2.71
CA CYS A 286 15.25 -8.07 -1.44
C CYS A 286 15.93 -9.05 -0.47
N ILE A 287 16.39 -10.20 -0.94
CA ILE A 287 17.14 -11.18 -0.12
C ILE A 287 18.47 -10.57 0.37
N ARG A 288 19.21 -9.88 -0.50
CA ARG A 288 20.46 -9.21 -0.14
C ARG A 288 20.24 -8.06 0.87
N ALA A 289 19.07 -7.41 0.83
CA ALA A 289 18.67 -6.45 1.86
C ALA A 289 18.50 -7.12 3.25
N LEU A 290 17.98 -8.36 3.30
CA LEU A 290 17.95 -9.13 4.54
C LEU A 290 19.36 -9.52 5.01
N ASP A 291 20.27 -9.86 4.08
CA ASP A 291 21.68 -10.11 4.39
C ASP A 291 22.32 -8.84 4.98
N TYR A 292 22.07 -7.66 4.38
CA TYR A 292 22.55 -6.38 4.89
C TYR A 292 22.02 -6.09 6.31
N ILE A 293 20.74 -6.30 6.55
CA ILE A 293 20.15 -6.13 7.90
C ILE A 293 20.87 -7.02 8.90
N ALA A 294 21.06 -8.29 8.57
CA ALA A 294 21.66 -9.26 9.48
C ALA A 294 23.12 -8.95 9.82
N GLU A 295 23.91 -8.46 8.84
CA GLU A 295 25.35 -8.30 9.01
C GLU A 295 25.76 -6.88 9.46
N PHE A 296 25.01 -5.84 9.05
CA PHE A 296 25.45 -4.44 9.18
C PHE A 296 24.54 -3.56 10.03
N THR A 297 23.55 -4.14 10.72
CA THR A 297 22.66 -3.39 11.60
C THR A 297 22.60 -4.01 13.01
N PRO A 298 22.10 -3.26 14.02
CA PRO A 298 21.90 -3.81 15.36
C PRO A 298 20.62 -4.68 15.46
N TRP A 299 20.35 -5.51 14.45
CA TRP A 299 19.23 -6.46 14.48
C TRP A 299 19.39 -7.44 15.65
N ASN A 300 18.26 -7.81 16.27
CA ASN A 300 18.25 -8.71 17.44
C ASN A 300 18.39 -10.20 17.09
N GLY A 301 18.43 -10.55 15.79
CA GLY A 301 18.58 -11.93 15.34
C GLY A 301 17.31 -12.77 15.36
N GLN A 302 16.15 -12.18 15.69
CA GLN A 302 14.89 -12.91 15.89
C GLN A 302 13.76 -12.35 15.02
N GLU A 303 13.32 -11.11 15.28
CA GLU A 303 12.19 -10.54 14.57
C GLU A 303 12.66 -9.81 13.30
N LEU A 304 12.33 -10.38 12.16
CA LEU A 304 12.59 -9.81 10.84
C LEU A 304 11.32 -9.83 10.01
N GLY A 305 10.81 -8.65 9.72
CA GLY A 305 9.59 -8.47 8.94
C GLY A 305 9.84 -8.01 7.51
N VAL A 306 8.89 -8.25 6.62
CA VAL A 306 8.84 -7.63 5.30
C VAL A 306 7.45 -7.13 4.98
N THR A 307 7.35 -5.92 4.41
CA THR A 307 6.08 -5.32 4.01
C THR A 307 6.21 -4.49 2.74
N GLY A 308 5.12 -4.36 2.02
CA GLY A 308 5.00 -3.53 0.84
C GLY A 308 3.62 -3.62 0.21
N SER A 309 3.31 -2.66 -0.65
CA SER A 309 1.99 -2.53 -1.28
C SER A 309 2.10 -2.76 -2.79
N SER A 310 1.07 -3.33 -3.41
CA SER A 310 1.00 -3.58 -4.84
C SER A 310 2.17 -4.48 -5.31
N GLN A 311 3.05 -4.04 -6.21
CA GLN A 311 4.30 -4.74 -6.52
C GLN A 311 5.11 -5.08 -5.24
N GLY A 312 5.10 -4.18 -4.24
CA GLY A 312 5.73 -4.44 -2.94
C GLY A 312 5.04 -5.56 -2.17
N GLY A 313 3.73 -5.73 -2.31
CA GLY A 313 3.01 -6.88 -1.76
C GLY A 313 3.49 -8.20 -2.36
N PHE A 314 3.65 -8.26 -3.69
CA PHE A 314 4.29 -9.38 -4.37
C PHE A 314 5.73 -9.63 -3.88
N LEU A 315 6.54 -8.58 -3.82
CA LEU A 315 7.93 -8.72 -3.35
C LEU A 315 8.01 -9.17 -1.88
N SER A 316 7.05 -8.75 -1.05
CA SER A 316 6.94 -9.23 0.35
C SER A 316 6.67 -10.73 0.41
N LEU A 317 5.73 -11.23 -0.39
CA LEU A 317 5.44 -12.67 -0.49
C LEU A 317 6.64 -13.45 -1.01
N ALA A 318 7.27 -12.98 -2.09
CA ALA A 318 8.43 -13.62 -2.66
C ALA A 318 9.60 -13.68 -1.68
N THR A 319 9.88 -12.57 -0.98
CA THR A 319 10.97 -12.49 0.01
C THR A 319 10.73 -13.44 1.17
N ALA A 320 9.51 -13.44 1.74
CA ALA A 320 9.16 -14.31 2.86
C ALA A 320 9.18 -15.81 2.47
N GLY A 321 8.75 -16.13 1.24
CA GLY A 321 8.78 -17.51 0.74
C GLY A 321 10.17 -18.05 0.43
N LEU A 322 11.15 -17.18 0.20
CA LEU A 322 12.50 -17.56 -0.19
C LEU A 322 13.55 -17.46 0.93
N ASP A 323 13.24 -16.76 2.03
CA ASP A 323 14.19 -16.60 3.14
C ASP A 323 13.55 -16.87 4.50
N GLN A 324 14.00 -17.94 5.15
CA GLN A 324 13.46 -18.41 6.43
C GLN A 324 13.75 -17.48 7.62
N ARG A 325 14.61 -16.46 7.46
CA ARG A 325 14.83 -15.44 8.50
C ARG A 325 13.63 -14.52 8.66
N VAL A 326 12.77 -14.42 7.66
CA VAL A 326 11.52 -13.64 7.75
C VAL A 326 10.55 -14.32 8.68
N THR A 327 10.28 -13.70 9.83
CA THR A 327 9.38 -14.23 10.86
C THR A 327 7.95 -13.70 10.74
N PHE A 328 7.75 -12.58 10.05
CA PHE A 328 6.42 -12.07 9.70
C PHE A 328 6.45 -11.29 8.38
N TYR A 329 5.33 -11.25 7.70
CA TYR A 329 5.17 -10.46 6.48
C TYR A 329 3.77 -9.85 6.40
N ALA A 330 3.69 -8.65 5.84
CA ALA A 330 2.43 -7.91 5.69
C ALA A 330 2.30 -7.39 4.25
N PRO A 331 1.94 -8.27 3.29
CA PRO A 331 1.70 -7.87 1.91
C PRO A 331 0.36 -7.12 1.81
N VAL A 332 0.35 -5.97 1.16
CA VAL A 332 -0.86 -5.18 0.94
C VAL A 332 -1.24 -5.27 -0.54
N HIS A 333 -2.44 -5.77 -0.84
CA HIS A 333 -3.01 -5.97 -2.19
C HIS A 333 -1.94 -6.34 -3.24
N ALA A 334 -1.32 -7.51 -3.04
CA ALA A 334 -0.21 -7.98 -3.85
C ALA A 334 -0.52 -7.99 -5.35
N ALA A 335 0.37 -7.39 -6.14
CA ALA A 335 0.39 -7.51 -7.59
C ALA A 335 1.01 -8.85 -8.04
N CYS A 336 1.18 -9.03 -9.33
CA CYS A 336 1.83 -10.21 -9.93
C CYS A 336 1.17 -11.55 -9.56
N CYS A 337 -0.15 -11.54 -9.35
CA CYS A 337 -0.92 -12.74 -9.02
C CYS A 337 -1.57 -13.32 -10.26
N ASP A 338 -1.27 -14.58 -10.54
CA ASP A 338 -1.94 -15.44 -11.51
C ASP A 338 -2.17 -14.84 -12.91
N HIS A 339 -1.12 -14.28 -13.51
CA HIS A 339 -1.17 -13.50 -14.76
C HIS A 339 -1.87 -14.23 -15.93
N THR A 340 -1.77 -15.54 -16.01
CA THR A 340 -2.33 -16.32 -17.12
C THR A 340 -3.84 -16.54 -17.00
N ASN A 341 -4.48 -16.16 -15.90
CA ASN A 341 -5.93 -16.26 -15.74
C ASN A 341 -6.70 -15.40 -16.75
N SER A 342 -6.12 -14.27 -17.19
CA SER A 342 -6.73 -13.44 -18.24
C SER A 342 -7.00 -14.21 -19.53
N LEU A 343 -6.18 -15.21 -19.88
CA LEU A 343 -6.39 -16.09 -21.02
C LEU A 343 -7.62 -17.01 -20.87
N ARG A 344 -8.18 -17.09 -19.65
CA ARG A 344 -9.39 -17.86 -19.32
C ARG A 344 -10.59 -16.95 -19.03
N GLY A 345 -10.46 -15.63 -19.25
CA GLY A 345 -11.50 -14.66 -18.92
C GLY A 345 -11.70 -14.45 -17.42
N ILE A 346 -10.67 -14.68 -16.60
CA ILE A 346 -10.67 -14.46 -15.16
C ILE A 346 -9.66 -13.34 -14.85
N ALA A 347 -10.01 -12.44 -13.95
CA ALA A 347 -9.16 -11.34 -13.55
C ALA A 347 -7.80 -11.83 -13.04
N CYS A 348 -6.75 -11.08 -13.39
CA CYS A 348 -5.38 -11.34 -12.94
C CYS A 348 -4.78 -10.09 -12.30
N GLY A 349 -3.66 -10.25 -11.58
CA GLY A 349 -2.91 -9.13 -11.01
C GLY A 349 -2.19 -8.28 -12.07
N TRP A 350 -1.93 -6.99 -11.72
CA TRP A 350 -1.00 -6.16 -12.49
C TRP A 350 0.37 -6.89 -12.61
N PRO A 351 1.08 -6.76 -13.75
CA PRO A 351 0.90 -5.81 -14.84
C PRO A 351 0.05 -6.27 -16.04
N HIS A 352 -0.87 -7.16 -15.94
CA HIS A 352 -1.83 -7.53 -17.00
C HIS A 352 -1.18 -7.90 -18.34
N TYR A 353 -0.17 -8.76 -18.33
CA TYR A 353 0.63 -9.10 -19.51
C TYR A 353 -0.16 -9.64 -20.70
N PHE A 354 -1.34 -10.20 -20.50
CA PHE A 354 -2.15 -10.86 -21.53
C PHE A 354 -3.53 -10.21 -21.70
N TYR A 355 -3.68 -8.96 -21.27
CA TYR A 355 -4.95 -8.22 -21.30
C TYR A 355 -4.94 -7.13 -22.36
#